data_ff5188b3b1ac025ff595eef90942c63f
#
_entry.id   ff5188b3b1ac025ff595eef90942c63f
#
_cell.length_a   1.000
_cell.length_b   1.000
_cell.length_c   1.000
_cell.angle_alpha   90.00
_cell.angle_beta   90.00
_cell.angle_gamma   90.00
#
_symmetry.space_group_name_H-M   'P 1'
#
loop_
_entity.id
_entity.type
_entity.pdbx_description
1 polymer ?
#
loop_
_entity_poly.entity_id
_entity_poly.type
_entity_poly.pdbx_seq_one_letter_code
_entity_poly.pdbx_strand_id
1 'polypeptide(L)'
;MPDNIFKGSYEGASSTGSGQQIHKKAVFFDADGTICDIEKGTPASAVEAITKLVKNGHQAWLCTGRSRAFVPDYLEQIPFTGLISACGCTIEKDGKRLFNKEMTTEEAWHSVEVLRKYGMIPVMEGADWMYYDKDEYNTDINWYADLITKALGGKWRPVKGYEHDLHINKISSKIVPGSDPEKACAELEDYYEFIGHVGEGLAGDTIEMIPKGFSKAVGIAAVCRIFDIAHEDTIVFGDSNNDLSMFEYAKTKVAMGNAASGIKKLADYVTTDIFHYGIKNGLEHLGLI
;
A
#
# COMPACT_ATOMS: atom_id res chain seq x y z
N MET A 1 -3.86 -18.27 -9.19
CA MET A 1 -2.85 -17.19 -9.26
C MET A 1 -2.43 -17.03 -10.71
N PRO A 2 -2.35 -15.85 -11.26
CA PRO A 2 -1.92 -15.67 -12.65
C PRO A 2 -0.40 -15.87 -12.73
N ASP A 3 0.05 -17.05 -13.05
CA ASP A 3 1.47 -17.46 -13.16
C ASP A 3 2.26 -16.74 -14.27
N ASN A 4 1.65 -15.85 -15.01
CA ASN A 4 2.22 -15.22 -16.19
C ASN A 4 2.61 -13.73 -16.03
N ILE A 5 2.31 -13.09 -14.90
CA ILE A 5 2.47 -11.63 -14.76
C ILE A 5 3.94 -11.20 -14.58
N PHE A 6 4.83 -12.11 -14.11
CA PHE A 6 6.22 -11.77 -13.75
C PHE A 6 7.27 -12.58 -14.51
N LYS A 7 7.13 -12.73 -15.83
CA LYS A 7 8.17 -13.35 -16.68
C LYS A 7 9.21 -12.32 -17.12
N GLY A 8 10.17 -12.04 -16.27
CA GLY A 8 11.40 -11.34 -16.59
C GLY A 8 12.56 -12.00 -15.86
N SER A 9 13.56 -12.51 -16.59
CA SER A 9 14.76 -13.08 -16.03
C SER A 9 15.66 -11.97 -15.47
N TYR A 10 15.80 -11.91 -14.13
CA TYR A 10 16.87 -11.16 -13.49
C TYR A 10 17.99 -12.14 -13.15
N GLU A 11 19.17 -11.95 -13.73
CA GLU A 11 20.38 -12.65 -13.32
C GLU A 11 20.83 -12.12 -11.96
N GLY A 12 20.63 -12.90 -10.91
CA GLY A 12 21.09 -12.61 -9.55
C GLY A 12 22.57 -12.94 -9.41
N ALA A 13 23.37 -11.98 -8.95
CA ALA A 13 24.77 -12.19 -8.59
C ALA A 13 24.87 -13.09 -7.34
N SER A 14 25.48 -14.26 -7.48
CA SER A 14 25.82 -15.15 -6.37
C SER A 14 27.07 -14.64 -5.64
N SER A 15 26.95 -14.30 -4.34
CA SER A 15 28.09 -14.04 -3.47
C SER A 15 28.38 -15.25 -2.59
N THR A 16 29.50 -15.92 -2.81
CA THR A 16 30.04 -16.93 -1.92
C THR A 16 30.89 -16.26 -0.82
N GLY A 17 30.41 -16.29 0.41
CA GLY A 17 31.15 -15.86 1.61
C GLY A 17 30.86 -16.79 2.77
N SER A 18 31.89 -17.49 3.28
CA SER A 18 31.83 -18.37 4.44
C SER A 18 31.91 -17.56 5.74
N GLY A 19 30.78 -17.16 6.26
CA GLY A 19 30.56 -16.68 7.64
C GLY A 19 29.25 -17.29 8.13
N GLN A 20 29.02 -17.36 9.47
CA GLN A 20 27.76 -17.84 10.03
C GLN A 20 26.61 -17.15 9.26
N GLN A 21 25.87 -17.93 8.47
CA GLN A 21 24.82 -17.44 7.60
C GLN A 21 23.66 -17.03 8.49
N ILE A 22 23.57 -15.74 8.83
CA ILE A 22 22.38 -15.19 9.48
C ILE A 22 21.23 -15.49 8.53
N HIS A 23 20.26 -16.27 8.99
CA HIS A 23 19.08 -16.60 8.20
C HIS A 23 18.30 -15.30 7.96
N LYS A 24 18.41 -14.76 6.75
CA LYS A 24 17.85 -13.45 6.42
C LYS A 24 16.34 -13.52 6.37
N LYS A 25 15.67 -12.69 7.15
CA LYS A 25 14.21 -12.51 7.09
C LYS A 25 13.85 -11.32 6.20
N ALA A 26 12.70 -11.40 5.56
CA ALA A 26 12.07 -10.28 4.85
C ALA A 26 10.83 -9.84 5.64
N VAL A 27 10.88 -8.62 6.15
CA VAL A 27 9.81 -8.03 6.94
C VAL A 27 9.09 -6.99 6.11
N PHE A 28 7.79 -7.18 5.93
CA PHE A 28 6.91 -6.31 5.16
C PHE A 28 6.04 -5.53 6.14
N PHE A 29 6.15 -4.23 6.09
CA PHE A 29 5.43 -3.31 6.96
C PHE A 29 4.35 -2.59 6.20
N ASP A 30 3.12 -2.59 6.69
CA ASP A 30 2.15 -1.61 6.25
C ASP A 30 2.58 -0.19 6.68
N ALA A 31 1.98 0.83 6.06
CA ALA A 31 2.28 2.23 6.34
C ALA A 31 1.39 2.79 7.45
N ASP A 32 0.11 2.99 7.12
CA ASP A 32 -0.84 3.76 7.91
C ASP A 32 -1.36 2.96 9.10
N GLY A 33 -1.17 3.47 10.33
CA GLY A 33 -1.51 2.73 11.55
C GLY A 33 -0.45 1.70 11.98
N THR A 34 0.56 1.44 11.15
CA THR A 34 1.65 0.51 11.43
C THR A 34 2.99 1.22 11.61
N ILE A 35 3.50 1.91 10.59
CA ILE A 35 4.74 2.71 10.66
C ILE A 35 4.46 4.17 10.93
N CYS A 36 3.39 4.70 10.35
CA CYS A 36 3.05 6.12 10.44
C CYS A 36 1.56 6.34 10.74
N ASP A 37 1.30 7.52 11.25
CA ASP A 37 -0.04 8.09 11.40
C ASP A 37 -0.11 9.36 10.57
N ILE A 38 -1.24 9.60 9.90
CA ILE A 38 -1.38 10.70 8.95
C ILE A 38 -1.23 12.08 9.62
N GLU A 39 -1.57 12.21 10.90
CA GLU A 39 -1.50 13.46 11.65
C GLU A 39 -0.18 13.59 12.43
N LYS A 40 0.28 12.50 13.04
CA LYS A 40 1.41 12.48 13.97
C LYS A 40 2.73 12.05 13.34
N GLY A 41 2.69 11.57 12.08
CA GLY A 41 3.87 11.09 11.37
C GLY A 41 4.41 9.76 11.91
N THR A 42 5.71 9.51 11.70
CA THR A 42 6.38 8.27 12.08
C THR A 42 7.11 8.41 13.42
N PRO A 43 6.87 7.52 14.41
CA PRO A 43 7.62 7.52 15.66
C PRO A 43 9.12 7.26 15.41
N ALA A 44 10.01 7.98 16.09
CA ALA A 44 11.47 7.79 15.99
C ALA A 44 11.86 6.33 16.32
N SER A 45 11.17 5.70 17.27
CA SER A 45 11.39 4.30 17.62
C SER A 45 11.17 3.31 16.49
N ALA A 46 10.23 3.58 15.58
CA ALA A 46 10.01 2.75 14.39
C ALA A 46 11.17 2.91 13.41
N VAL A 47 11.61 4.14 13.16
CA VAL A 47 12.78 4.43 12.28
C VAL A 47 14.05 3.75 12.81
N GLU A 48 14.33 3.87 14.11
CA GLU A 48 15.49 3.25 14.77
C GLU A 48 15.43 1.72 14.68
N ALA A 49 14.26 1.12 14.93
CA ALA A 49 14.07 -0.32 14.90
C ALA A 49 14.25 -0.89 13.48
N ILE A 50 13.64 -0.25 12.46
CA ILE A 50 13.82 -0.66 11.05
C ILE A 50 15.29 -0.48 10.62
N THR A 51 15.94 0.61 11.04
CA THR A 51 17.35 0.81 10.75
C THR A 51 18.22 -0.29 11.36
N LYS A 52 17.92 -0.72 12.58
CA LYS A 52 18.64 -1.82 13.26
C LYS A 52 18.38 -3.15 12.56
N LEU A 53 17.12 -3.42 12.16
CA LEU A 53 16.74 -4.61 11.40
C LEU A 53 17.59 -4.76 10.13
N VAL A 54 17.71 -3.69 9.35
CA VAL A 54 18.49 -3.69 8.10
C VAL A 54 19.99 -3.85 8.39
N LYS A 55 20.53 -3.18 9.43
CA LYS A 55 21.93 -3.34 9.87
C LYS A 55 22.25 -4.78 10.32
N ASN A 56 21.28 -5.47 10.87
CA ASN A 56 21.40 -6.91 11.24
C ASN A 56 21.33 -7.84 10.03
N GLY A 57 21.19 -7.31 8.80
CA GLY A 57 21.21 -8.08 7.55
C GLY A 57 19.86 -8.59 7.07
N HIS A 58 18.76 -8.23 7.73
CA HIS A 58 17.40 -8.52 7.29
C HIS A 58 16.93 -7.53 6.22
N GLN A 59 15.85 -7.87 5.51
CA GLN A 59 15.22 -6.97 4.56
C GLN A 59 13.99 -6.30 5.19
N ALA A 60 13.84 -5.00 4.98
CA ALA A 60 12.66 -4.23 5.36
C ALA A 60 11.95 -3.70 4.12
N TRP A 61 10.71 -4.08 3.91
CA TRP A 61 9.90 -3.67 2.77
C TRP A 61 8.71 -2.84 3.25
N LEU A 62 8.51 -1.66 2.67
CA LEU A 62 7.26 -0.94 2.84
C LEU A 62 6.20 -1.59 1.91
N CYS A 63 5.04 -1.98 2.45
CA CYS A 63 3.96 -2.64 1.70
C CYS A 63 2.63 -1.92 1.95
N THR A 64 2.28 -0.97 1.10
CA THR A 64 1.17 -0.04 1.35
C THR A 64 0.07 -0.09 0.29
N GLY A 65 -1.16 0.24 0.71
CA GLY A 65 -2.29 0.52 -0.18
C GLY A 65 -2.15 1.84 -0.94
N ARG A 66 -1.35 2.79 -0.42
CA ARG A 66 -1.10 4.06 -1.10
C ARG A 66 -0.47 3.83 -2.47
N SER A 67 -0.90 4.60 -3.47
CA SER A 67 -0.18 4.66 -4.74
C SER A 67 1.20 5.29 -4.55
N ARG A 68 2.14 5.00 -5.46
CA ARG A 68 3.52 5.50 -5.33
C ARG A 68 3.59 7.04 -5.27
N ALA A 69 2.75 7.74 -6.04
CA ALA A 69 2.67 9.20 -6.00
C ALA A 69 2.26 9.72 -4.61
N PHE A 70 1.48 8.95 -3.86
CA PHE A 70 0.95 9.34 -2.54
C PHE A 70 1.77 8.81 -1.35
N VAL A 71 2.89 8.13 -1.60
CA VAL A 71 3.84 7.77 -0.53
C VAL A 71 4.58 9.03 -0.09
N PRO A 72 4.50 9.42 1.20
CA PRO A 72 5.13 10.64 1.68
C PRO A 72 6.67 10.54 1.70
N ASP A 73 7.34 11.64 1.37
CA ASP A 73 8.80 11.72 1.31
C ASP A 73 9.49 11.37 2.65
N TYR A 74 8.81 11.59 3.79
CA TYR A 74 9.38 11.23 5.10
C TYR A 74 9.49 9.71 5.31
N LEU A 75 8.68 8.91 4.63
CA LEU A 75 8.83 7.45 4.64
C LEU A 75 10.02 7.00 3.77
N GLU A 76 10.38 7.77 2.75
CA GLU A 76 11.55 7.48 1.91
C GLU A 76 12.89 7.65 2.66
N GLN A 77 12.88 8.35 3.79
CA GLN A 77 14.08 8.50 4.65
C GLN A 77 14.34 7.28 5.54
N ILE A 78 13.38 6.36 5.67
CA ILE A 78 13.57 5.09 6.36
C ILE A 78 14.33 4.14 5.42
N PRO A 79 15.34 3.41 5.91
CA PRO A 79 16.20 2.58 5.06
C PRO A 79 15.49 1.29 4.62
N PHE A 80 14.36 1.41 3.93
CA PHE A 80 13.70 0.26 3.34
C PHE A 80 14.54 -0.38 2.24
N THR A 81 14.49 -1.69 2.16
CA THR A 81 15.08 -2.47 1.06
C THR A 81 14.35 -2.20 -0.24
N GLY A 82 13.05 -1.96 -0.17
CA GLY A 82 12.20 -1.60 -1.30
C GLY A 82 10.77 -1.27 -0.88
N LEU A 83 9.95 -1.01 -1.88
CA LEU A 83 8.57 -0.55 -1.74
C LEU A 83 7.64 -1.40 -2.60
N ILE A 84 6.54 -1.84 -2.00
CA ILE A 84 5.36 -2.37 -2.66
C ILE A 84 4.26 -1.34 -2.44
N SER A 85 3.71 -0.75 -3.49
CA SER A 85 2.67 0.28 -3.40
C SER A 85 1.44 -0.07 -4.24
N ALA A 86 0.37 0.72 -4.08
CA ALA A 86 -0.91 0.50 -4.75
C ALA A 86 -1.41 -0.96 -4.61
N CYS A 87 -1.37 -1.50 -3.38
CA CYS A 87 -1.79 -2.88 -3.11
C CYS A 87 -1.10 -3.93 -4.00
N GLY A 88 0.20 -3.76 -4.27
CA GLY A 88 0.97 -4.72 -5.08
C GLY A 88 1.03 -4.40 -6.57
N CYS A 89 0.37 -3.34 -7.04
CA CYS A 89 0.44 -2.92 -8.44
C CYS A 89 1.79 -2.30 -8.82
N THR A 90 2.59 -1.84 -7.84
CA THR A 90 3.91 -1.25 -8.11
C THR A 90 4.95 -1.85 -7.16
N ILE A 91 6.12 -2.20 -7.68
CA ILE A 91 7.27 -2.69 -6.90
C ILE A 91 8.50 -1.88 -7.29
N GLU A 92 9.16 -1.29 -6.31
CA GLU A 92 10.38 -0.50 -6.49
C GLU A 92 11.49 -0.97 -5.55
N LYS A 93 12.73 -0.91 -6.04
CA LYS A 93 13.94 -1.18 -5.24
C LYS A 93 15.11 -0.39 -5.81
N ASP A 94 15.94 0.17 -4.92
CA ASP A 94 17.13 0.94 -5.26
C ASP A 94 16.83 2.08 -6.28
N GLY A 95 15.69 2.77 -6.11
CA GLY A 95 15.23 3.84 -7.00
C GLY A 95 14.75 3.38 -8.37
N LYS A 96 14.63 2.08 -8.61
CA LYS A 96 14.15 1.50 -9.87
C LYS A 96 12.76 0.89 -9.70
N ARG A 97 11.86 1.20 -10.61
CA ARG A 97 10.55 0.55 -10.72
C ARG A 97 10.72 -0.78 -11.43
N LEU A 98 10.61 -1.88 -10.68
CA LEU A 98 10.77 -3.25 -11.17
C LEU A 98 9.49 -3.80 -11.79
N PHE A 99 8.36 -3.32 -11.30
CA PHE A 99 7.04 -3.68 -11.79
C PHE A 99 6.09 -2.51 -11.65
N ASN A 100 5.21 -2.32 -12.63
CA ASN A 100 4.16 -1.32 -12.64
C ASN A 100 2.95 -1.84 -13.44
N LYS A 101 1.89 -2.19 -12.74
CA LYS A 101 0.61 -2.53 -13.38
C LYS A 101 -0.20 -1.26 -13.53
N GLU A 102 -0.32 -0.78 -14.73
CA GLU A 102 -1.26 0.29 -15.08
C GLU A 102 -2.54 -0.31 -15.67
N MET A 103 -3.63 0.39 -15.48
CA MET A 103 -4.88 0.16 -16.21
C MET A 103 -4.73 0.65 -17.64
N THR A 104 -5.52 0.10 -18.56
CA THR A 104 -5.62 0.73 -19.89
C THR A 104 -6.33 2.08 -19.76
N THR A 105 -6.05 2.99 -20.67
CA THR A 105 -6.70 4.31 -20.69
C THR A 105 -8.22 4.18 -20.81
N GLU A 106 -8.69 3.19 -21.57
CA GLU A 106 -10.12 2.93 -21.71
C GLU A 106 -10.75 2.46 -20.40
N GLU A 107 -10.10 1.52 -19.67
CA GLU A 107 -10.57 1.07 -18.34
C GLU A 107 -10.59 2.22 -17.33
N ALA A 108 -9.53 3.02 -17.33
CA ALA A 108 -9.42 4.18 -16.44
C ALA A 108 -10.51 5.21 -16.70
N TRP A 109 -10.71 5.57 -17.97
CA TRP A 109 -11.73 6.56 -18.35
C TRP A 109 -13.16 6.03 -18.11
N HIS A 110 -13.45 4.80 -18.49
CA HIS A 110 -14.73 4.16 -18.19
C HIS A 110 -15.05 4.20 -16.69
N SER A 111 -14.07 3.95 -15.84
CA SER A 111 -14.26 4.02 -14.39
C SER A 111 -14.60 5.43 -13.91
N VAL A 112 -13.97 6.47 -14.47
CA VAL A 112 -14.33 7.87 -14.18
C VAL A 112 -15.79 8.15 -14.55
N GLU A 113 -16.22 7.73 -15.76
CA GLU A 113 -17.59 7.95 -16.24
C GLU A 113 -18.62 7.25 -15.36
N VAL A 114 -18.36 5.99 -14.97
CA VAL A 114 -19.26 5.22 -14.09
C VAL A 114 -19.35 5.85 -12.70
N LEU A 115 -18.22 6.22 -12.10
CA LEU A 115 -18.20 6.85 -10.78
C LEU A 115 -19.00 8.16 -10.77
N ARG A 116 -18.76 9.02 -11.76
CA ARG A 116 -19.51 10.29 -11.92
C ARG A 116 -20.99 10.07 -12.18
N LYS A 117 -21.35 9.08 -12.99
CA LYS A 117 -22.74 8.68 -13.26
C LYS A 117 -23.50 8.36 -11.97
N TYR A 118 -22.83 7.76 -11.00
CA TYR A 118 -23.42 7.42 -9.69
C TYR A 118 -23.10 8.42 -8.58
N GLY A 119 -22.70 9.65 -8.95
CA GLY A 119 -22.50 10.76 -8.03
C GLY A 119 -21.30 10.63 -7.10
N MET A 120 -20.37 9.74 -7.41
CA MET A 120 -19.11 9.59 -6.66
C MET A 120 -18.00 10.45 -7.26
N ILE A 121 -17.04 10.85 -6.41
CA ILE A 121 -15.89 11.65 -6.86
C ILE A 121 -14.70 10.73 -7.08
N PRO A 122 -14.21 10.57 -8.33
CA PRO A 122 -13.06 9.71 -8.62
C PRO A 122 -11.74 10.36 -8.20
N VAL A 123 -10.86 9.56 -7.59
CA VAL A 123 -9.45 9.87 -7.35
C VAL A 123 -8.64 8.78 -8.04
N MET A 124 -8.03 9.13 -9.16
CA MET A 124 -7.29 8.20 -10.01
C MET A 124 -5.83 8.18 -9.57
N GLU A 125 -5.38 7.04 -9.06
CA GLU A 125 -4.10 6.93 -8.35
C GLU A 125 -3.04 6.21 -9.20
N GLY A 126 -2.01 6.95 -9.61
CA GLY A 126 -0.89 6.43 -10.38
C GLY A 126 0.42 6.38 -9.60
N ALA A 127 1.44 5.85 -10.27
CA ALA A 127 2.78 5.78 -9.69
C ALA A 127 3.48 7.15 -9.66
N ASP A 128 3.23 8.00 -10.65
CA ASP A 128 3.90 9.29 -10.77
C ASP A 128 2.94 10.46 -10.47
N TRP A 129 1.65 10.28 -10.70
CA TRP A 129 0.63 11.30 -10.55
C TRP A 129 -0.63 10.75 -9.91
N MET A 130 -1.33 11.61 -9.15
CA MET A 130 -2.74 11.42 -8.80
C MET A 130 -3.60 12.38 -9.60
N TYR A 131 -4.79 11.91 -10.03
CA TYR A 131 -5.68 12.74 -10.84
C TYR A 131 -7.05 12.84 -10.16
N TYR A 132 -7.52 14.06 -9.97
CA TYR A 132 -8.87 14.37 -9.50
C TYR A 132 -9.22 15.83 -9.83
N ASP A 133 -10.51 16.12 -10.01
CA ASP A 133 -10.98 17.45 -10.28
C ASP A 133 -11.45 18.12 -8.99
N LYS A 134 -10.79 19.21 -8.59
CA LYS A 134 -11.10 19.92 -7.33
C LYS A 134 -12.49 20.54 -7.31
N ASP A 135 -13.04 20.89 -8.45
CA ASP A 135 -14.38 21.46 -8.59
C ASP A 135 -15.50 20.44 -8.38
N GLU A 136 -15.19 19.14 -8.33
CA GLU A 136 -16.13 18.09 -7.92
C GLU A 136 -16.32 18.05 -6.40
N TYR A 137 -15.39 18.61 -5.62
CA TYR A 137 -15.50 18.73 -4.16
C TYR A 137 -16.32 19.96 -3.81
N ASN A 138 -17.49 19.74 -3.19
CA ASN A 138 -18.33 20.83 -2.73
C ASN A 138 -17.73 21.53 -1.49
N THR A 139 -18.38 22.62 -1.03
CA THR A 139 -17.90 23.45 0.09
C THR A 139 -17.69 22.69 1.40
N ASP A 140 -18.38 21.58 1.60
CA ASP A 140 -18.31 20.81 2.85
C ASP A 140 -17.09 19.89 2.91
N ILE A 141 -16.54 19.51 1.74
CA ILE A 141 -15.41 18.56 1.61
C ILE A 141 -14.22 19.10 0.82
N ASN A 142 -14.23 20.37 0.40
CA ASN A 142 -13.11 20.98 -0.34
C ASN A 142 -11.81 20.99 0.49
N TRP A 143 -11.91 21.06 1.82
CA TRP A 143 -10.77 20.94 2.73
C TRP A 143 -10.00 19.63 2.53
N TYR A 144 -10.68 18.54 2.19
CA TYR A 144 -10.05 17.25 1.92
C TYR A 144 -9.23 17.29 0.63
N ALA A 145 -9.78 17.90 -0.44
CA ALA A 145 -9.04 18.10 -1.70
C ALA A 145 -7.77 18.95 -1.48
N ASP A 146 -7.82 19.96 -0.64
CA ASP A 146 -6.68 20.80 -0.29
C ASP A 146 -5.63 20.02 0.54
N LEU A 147 -6.09 19.19 1.48
CA LEU A 147 -5.24 18.34 2.29
C LEU A 147 -4.44 17.36 1.40
N ILE A 148 -5.13 16.63 0.50
CA ILE A 148 -4.46 15.70 -0.42
C ILE A 148 -3.52 16.44 -1.37
N THR A 149 -3.95 17.57 -1.92
CA THR A 149 -3.10 18.38 -2.83
C THR A 149 -1.80 18.81 -2.12
N LYS A 150 -1.90 19.24 -0.87
CA LYS A 150 -0.73 19.61 -0.06
C LYS A 150 0.18 18.41 0.21
N ALA A 151 -0.40 17.26 0.55
CA ALA A 151 0.35 16.03 0.82
C ALA A 151 1.07 15.51 -0.43
N LEU A 152 0.50 15.72 -1.63
CA LEU A 152 1.08 15.30 -2.91
C LEU A 152 2.29 16.14 -3.36
N GLY A 153 2.51 17.33 -2.77
CA GLY A 153 3.68 18.14 -3.09
C GLY A 153 3.85 18.48 -4.57
N GLY A 154 2.75 18.58 -5.34
CA GLY A 154 2.77 18.84 -6.78
C GLY A 154 2.63 17.60 -7.68
N LYS A 155 2.57 16.40 -7.14
CA LYS A 155 2.28 15.16 -7.88
C LYS A 155 0.77 14.99 -8.17
N TRP A 156 0.10 16.08 -8.49
CA TRP A 156 -1.34 16.12 -8.76
C TRP A 156 -1.63 16.74 -10.13
N ARG A 157 -2.64 16.20 -10.81
CA ARG A 157 -3.20 16.71 -12.07
C ARG A 157 -4.73 16.67 -12.02
N PRO A 158 -5.46 17.56 -12.75
CA PRO A 158 -6.89 17.36 -12.96
C PRO A 158 -7.13 16.13 -13.84
N VAL A 159 -8.27 15.47 -13.69
CA VAL A 159 -8.75 14.46 -14.65
C VAL A 159 -9.07 15.13 -15.97
N LYS A 160 -9.69 16.31 -15.89
CA LYS A 160 -10.05 17.14 -17.05
C LYS A 160 -8.82 17.54 -17.86
N GLY A 161 -8.80 17.15 -19.13
CA GLY A 161 -7.69 17.36 -20.05
C GLY A 161 -6.67 16.23 -20.09
N TYR A 162 -6.87 15.18 -19.26
CA TYR A 162 -6.06 13.95 -19.24
C TYR A 162 -6.88 12.70 -19.54
N GLU A 163 -8.09 12.83 -20.08
CA GLU A 163 -9.04 11.75 -20.33
C GLU A 163 -8.44 10.59 -21.14
N HIS A 164 -7.47 10.88 -21.98
CA HIS A 164 -6.78 9.91 -22.83
C HIS A 164 -5.30 9.68 -22.43
N ASP A 165 -4.89 10.16 -21.23
CA ASP A 165 -3.51 10.08 -20.74
C ASP A 165 -3.49 9.79 -19.21
N LEU A 166 -4.39 8.92 -18.75
CA LEU A 166 -4.48 8.50 -17.37
C LEU A 166 -3.55 7.30 -17.13
N HIS A 167 -2.44 7.52 -16.44
CA HIS A 167 -1.51 6.48 -16.01
C HIS A 167 -1.77 6.14 -14.54
N ILE A 168 -2.61 5.15 -14.29
CA ILE A 168 -3.09 4.82 -12.95
C ILE A 168 -2.95 3.34 -12.61
N ASN A 169 -2.78 3.04 -11.33
CA ASN A 169 -2.62 1.70 -10.79
C ASN A 169 -3.86 1.22 -10.02
N LYS A 170 -4.56 2.14 -9.36
CA LYS A 170 -5.77 1.91 -8.57
C LYS A 170 -6.64 3.16 -8.58
N ILE A 171 -7.83 3.03 -8.03
CA ILE A 171 -8.76 4.15 -7.88
C ILE A 171 -9.20 4.20 -6.42
N SER A 172 -9.28 5.40 -5.85
CA SER A 172 -10.12 5.68 -4.68
C SER A 172 -11.27 6.55 -5.10
N SER A 173 -12.44 6.35 -4.52
CA SER A 173 -13.59 7.18 -4.81
C SER A 173 -14.26 7.66 -3.54
N LYS A 174 -14.53 8.96 -3.52
CA LYS A 174 -15.25 9.59 -2.39
C LYS A 174 -16.75 9.36 -2.55
N ILE A 175 -17.38 8.88 -1.48
CA ILE A 175 -18.82 8.80 -1.36
C ILE A 175 -19.32 10.13 -0.76
N VAL A 176 -20.27 10.75 -1.44
CA VAL A 176 -20.90 12.00 -0.99
C VAL A 176 -22.42 11.81 -0.89
N PRO A 177 -23.15 12.70 -0.18
CA PRO A 177 -24.61 12.61 -0.10
C PRO A 177 -25.25 12.56 -1.50
N GLY A 178 -26.04 11.51 -1.75
CA GLY A 178 -26.68 11.27 -3.04
C GLY A 178 -25.93 10.32 -3.98
N SER A 179 -24.73 9.86 -3.59
CA SER A 179 -24.01 8.81 -4.33
C SER A 179 -24.72 7.45 -4.22
N ASP A 180 -24.55 6.62 -5.25
CA ASP A 180 -25.00 5.22 -5.28
C ASP A 180 -23.80 4.29 -5.50
N PRO A 181 -23.02 4.03 -4.42
CA PRO A 181 -21.82 3.22 -4.53
C PRO A 181 -22.10 1.76 -4.88
N GLU A 182 -23.26 1.22 -4.51
CA GLU A 182 -23.63 -0.17 -4.83
C GLU A 182 -23.74 -0.38 -6.33
N LYS A 183 -24.41 0.56 -7.03
CA LYS A 183 -24.52 0.48 -8.50
C LYS A 183 -23.21 0.75 -9.21
N ALA A 184 -22.39 1.67 -8.70
CA ALA A 184 -21.06 1.92 -9.24
C ALA A 184 -20.20 0.66 -9.15
N CYS A 185 -20.15 0.01 -7.98
CA CYS A 185 -19.40 -1.22 -7.78
C CYS A 185 -19.93 -2.36 -8.67
N ALA A 186 -21.25 -2.52 -8.80
CA ALA A 186 -21.84 -3.57 -9.64
C ALA A 186 -21.51 -3.39 -11.14
N GLU A 187 -21.42 -2.13 -11.63
CA GLU A 187 -21.05 -1.85 -13.03
C GLU A 187 -19.55 -2.05 -13.30
N LEU A 188 -18.71 -1.95 -12.25
CA LEU A 188 -17.25 -2.08 -12.34
C LEU A 188 -16.73 -3.42 -11.78
N GLU A 189 -17.61 -4.33 -11.37
CA GLU A 189 -17.22 -5.57 -10.69
C GLU A 189 -16.32 -6.49 -11.53
N ASP A 190 -16.35 -6.40 -12.85
CA ASP A 190 -15.49 -7.21 -13.72
C ASP A 190 -14.02 -6.79 -13.67
N TYR A 191 -13.73 -5.54 -13.27
CA TYR A 191 -12.39 -4.95 -13.30
C TYR A 191 -11.70 -4.94 -11.94
N TYR A 192 -12.48 -4.79 -10.84
CA TYR A 192 -11.93 -4.44 -9.52
C TYR A 192 -12.38 -5.35 -8.40
N GLU A 193 -11.50 -5.46 -7.39
CA GLU A 193 -11.85 -5.79 -6.01
C GLU A 193 -12.10 -4.48 -5.25
N PHE A 194 -13.10 -4.46 -4.37
CA PHE A 194 -13.54 -3.26 -3.66
C PHE A 194 -13.24 -3.36 -2.17
N ILE A 195 -12.63 -2.31 -1.60
CA ILE A 195 -12.42 -2.17 -0.15
C ILE A 195 -13.14 -0.89 0.28
N GLY A 196 -14.19 -1.03 1.10
CA GLY A 196 -14.93 0.10 1.64
C GLY A 196 -14.32 0.59 2.95
N HIS A 197 -14.21 1.90 3.09
CA HIS A 197 -13.84 2.61 4.31
C HIS A 197 -15.00 3.52 4.70
N VAL A 198 -15.94 3.01 5.50
CA VAL A 198 -17.14 3.74 5.92
C VAL A 198 -16.94 4.23 7.34
N GLY A 199 -17.00 5.54 7.55
CA GLY A 199 -16.82 6.17 8.86
C GLY A 199 -15.40 6.10 9.42
N GLU A 200 -14.42 5.76 8.60
CA GLU A 200 -13.02 5.64 9.01
C GLU A 200 -12.23 6.91 8.67
N GLY A 201 -11.63 7.51 9.72
CA GLY A 201 -10.66 8.58 9.60
C GLY A 201 -11.18 9.91 9.04
N LEU A 202 -10.25 10.81 8.74
CA LEU A 202 -10.52 12.16 8.19
C LEU A 202 -11.08 12.11 6.76
N ALA A 203 -10.79 11.05 6.00
CA ALA A 203 -11.24 10.93 4.62
C ALA A 203 -12.76 10.77 4.50
N GLY A 204 -13.46 10.33 5.58
CA GLY A 204 -14.87 9.95 5.52
C GLY A 204 -15.09 8.75 4.61
N ASP A 205 -16.30 8.56 4.14
CA ASP A 205 -16.67 7.39 3.36
C ASP A 205 -15.98 7.36 1.99
N THR A 206 -15.18 6.32 1.77
CA THR A 206 -14.45 6.08 0.51
C THR A 206 -14.52 4.62 0.11
N ILE A 207 -14.35 4.34 -1.18
CA ILE A 207 -14.15 2.99 -1.71
C ILE A 207 -12.82 2.98 -2.47
N GLU A 208 -11.96 2.04 -2.12
CA GLU A 208 -10.78 1.71 -2.92
C GLU A 208 -11.14 0.62 -3.95
N MET A 209 -10.69 0.80 -5.17
CA MET A 209 -10.85 -0.13 -6.28
C MET A 209 -9.47 -0.60 -6.73
N ILE A 210 -9.18 -1.87 -6.47
CA ILE A 210 -7.91 -2.51 -6.77
C ILE A 210 -8.13 -3.41 -7.99
N PRO A 211 -7.30 -3.34 -9.03
CA PRO A 211 -7.43 -4.23 -10.18
C PRO A 211 -7.49 -5.70 -9.75
N LYS A 212 -8.41 -6.47 -10.32
CA LYS A 212 -8.57 -7.90 -10.01
C LYS A 212 -7.25 -8.65 -10.14
N GLY A 213 -7.01 -9.53 -9.19
CA GLY A 213 -5.78 -10.32 -9.12
C GLY A 213 -4.59 -9.60 -8.47
N PHE A 214 -4.78 -8.37 -7.96
CA PHE A 214 -3.78 -7.64 -7.19
C PHE A 214 -4.18 -7.50 -5.72
N SER A 215 -3.19 -7.55 -4.85
CA SER A 215 -3.32 -7.34 -3.40
C SER A 215 -1.93 -7.16 -2.80
N LYS A 216 -1.84 -6.75 -1.54
CA LYS A 216 -0.57 -6.72 -0.81
C LYS A 216 0.13 -8.09 -0.84
N ALA A 217 -0.61 -9.19 -0.69
CA ALA A 217 -0.08 -10.56 -0.79
C ALA A 217 0.56 -10.87 -2.14
N VAL A 218 -0.08 -10.46 -3.23
CA VAL A 218 0.45 -10.66 -4.60
C VAL A 218 1.76 -9.89 -4.78
N GLY A 219 1.84 -8.66 -4.27
CA GLY A 219 3.07 -7.86 -4.26
C GLY A 219 4.19 -8.54 -3.46
N ILE A 220 3.89 -9.05 -2.26
CA ILE A 220 4.85 -9.79 -1.42
C ILE A 220 5.31 -11.06 -2.14
N ALA A 221 4.40 -11.85 -2.69
CA ALA A 221 4.75 -13.07 -3.44
C ALA A 221 5.64 -12.78 -4.65
N ALA A 222 5.40 -11.65 -5.34
CA ALA A 222 6.25 -11.20 -6.43
C ALA A 222 7.66 -10.84 -5.96
N VAL A 223 7.79 -10.08 -4.87
CA VAL A 223 9.08 -9.75 -4.25
C VAL A 223 9.81 -11.03 -3.82
N CYS A 224 9.12 -11.96 -3.16
CA CYS A 224 9.72 -13.23 -2.75
C CYS A 224 10.28 -14.01 -3.95
N ARG A 225 9.57 -14.05 -5.07
CA ARG A 225 10.03 -14.70 -6.30
C ARG A 225 11.22 -13.99 -6.94
N ILE A 226 11.17 -12.66 -7.04
CA ILE A 226 12.23 -11.85 -7.68
C ILE A 226 13.55 -11.96 -6.91
N PHE A 227 13.49 -12.02 -5.57
CA PHE A 227 14.66 -11.96 -4.71
C PHE A 227 14.99 -13.28 -4.00
N ASP A 228 14.38 -14.39 -4.44
CA ASP A 228 14.58 -15.74 -3.90
C ASP A 228 14.42 -15.81 -2.37
N ILE A 229 13.32 -15.19 -1.87
CA ILE A 229 12.96 -15.20 -0.47
C ILE A 229 12.04 -16.39 -0.20
N ALA A 230 12.46 -17.28 0.69
CA ALA A 230 11.64 -18.41 1.09
C ALA A 230 10.39 -17.93 1.86
N HIS A 231 9.26 -18.61 1.68
CA HIS A 231 8.02 -18.28 2.38
C HIS A 231 8.21 -18.29 3.92
N GLU A 232 9.00 -19.22 4.45
CA GLU A 232 9.34 -19.36 5.87
C GLU A 232 10.07 -18.14 6.44
N ASP A 233 10.59 -17.27 5.57
CA ASP A 233 11.32 -16.07 5.95
C ASP A 233 10.49 -14.80 5.85
N THR A 234 9.21 -14.92 5.48
CA THR A 234 8.30 -13.78 5.37
C THR A 234 7.67 -13.42 6.72
N ILE A 235 7.72 -12.13 7.05
CA ILE A 235 7.13 -11.56 8.26
C ILE A 235 6.33 -10.33 7.85
N VAL A 236 5.13 -10.16 8.38
CA VAL A 236 4.29 -8.98 8.11
C VAL A 236 3.94 -8.25 9.40
N PHE A 237 3.87 -6.93 9.31
CA PHE A 237 3.33 -6.03 10.32
C PHE A 237 2.16 -5.25 9.71
N GLY A 238 1.01 -5.21 10.38
CA GLY A 238 -0.17 -4.53 9.89
C GLY A 238 -1.21 -4.29 10.98
N ASP A 239 -2.26 -3.53 10.65
CA ASP A 239 -3.28 -3.13 11.62
C ASP A 239 -4.71 -3.12 11.08
N SER A 240 -4.93 -3.05 9.78
CA SER A 240 -6.26 -2.81 9.21
C SER A 240 -6.73 -3.90 8.23
N ASN A 241 -8.00 -3.82 7.82
CA ASN A 241 -8.60 -4.85 6.96
C ASN A 241 -7.94 -4.96 5.59
N ASN A 242 -7.29 -3.92 5.08
CA ASN A 242 -6.54 -3.97 3.82
C ASN A 242 -5.25 -4.81 3.93
N ASP A 243 -4.84 -5.21 5.17
CA ASP A 243 -3.71 -6.09 5.44
C ASP A 243 -4.09 -7.57 5.45
N LEU A 244 -5.39 -7.88 5.42
CA LEU A 244 -5.87 -9.25 5.52
C LEU A 244 -5.13 -10.19 4.57
N SER A 245 -4.99 -9.79 3.31
CA SER A 245 -4.32 -10.61 2.30
C SER A 245 -2.86 -10.92 2.64
N MET A 246 -2.09 -9.96 3.17
CA MET A 246 -0.70 -10.22 3.56
C MET A 246 -0.60 -11.06 4.84
N PHE A 247 -1.57 -10.95 5.76
CA PHE A 247 -1.67 -11.81 6.93
C PHE A 247 -2.03 -13.25 6.56
N GLU A 248 -2.86 -13.46 5.55
CA GLU A 248 -3.16 -14.81 5.04
C GLU A 248 -1.95 -15.44 4.32
N TYR A 249 -1.14 -14.62 3.67
CA TYR A 249 0.01 -15.10 2.89
C TYR A 249 1.25 -15.38 3.75
N ALA A 250 1.65 -14.47 4.63
CA ALA A 250 2.96 -14.52 5.28
C ALA A 250 3.07 -15.65 6.32
N LYS A 251 4.29 -16.14 6.55
CA LYS A 251 4.61 -17.16 7.53
C LYS A 251 4.44 -16.65 8.96
N THR A 252 4.97 -15.46 9.26
CA THR A 252 4.88 -14.84 10.59
C THR A 252 4.11 -13.53 10.51
N LYS A 253 3.17 -13.34 11.41
CA LYS A 253 2.18 -12.27 11.40
C LYS A 253 2.19 -11.52 12.72
N VAL A 254 2.50 -10.24 12.66
CA VAL A 254 2.51 -9.36 13.83
C VAL A 254 1.43 -8.29 13.66
N ALA A 255 0.43 -8.32 14.51
CA ALA A 255 -0.58 -7.28 14.55
C ALA A 255 -0.15 -6.14 15.48
N MET A 256 -0.36 -4.90 15.06
CA MET A 256 -0.16 -3.73 15.92
C MET A 256 -1.17 -3.71 17.07
N GLY A 257 -0.81 -3.08 18.20
CA GLY A 257 -1.71 -2.95 19.35
C GLY A 257 -3.01 -2.19 19.02
N ASN A 258 -2.95 -1.24 18.09
CA ASN A 258 -4.10 -0.52 17.53
C ASN A 258 -4.85 -1.29 16.43
N ALA A 259 -4.42 -2.50 16.06
CA ALA A 259 -5.00 -3.23 14.95
C ALA A 259 -6.48 -3.62 15.18
N ALA A 260 -7.21 -3.73 14.07
CA ALA A 260 -8.57 -4.25 14.06
C ALA A 260 -8.65 -5.66 14.65
N SER A 261 -9.76 -5.97 15.31
CA SER A 261 -9.95 -7.26 16.00
C SER A 261 -9.81 -8.47 15.06
N GLY A 262 -10.19 -8.33 13.78
CA GLY A 262 -10.02 -9.35 12.75
C GLY A 262 -8.55 -9.68 12.48
N ILE A 263 -7.71 -8.66 12.36
CA ILE A 263 -6.26 -8.80 12.14
C ILE A 263 -5.59 -9.42 13.37
N LYS A 264 -5.92 -8.94 14.58
CA LYS A 264 -5.38 -9.52 15.83
C LYS A 264 -5.67 -11.02 15.98
N LYS A 265 -6.81 -11.50 15.49
CA LYS A 265 -7.17 -12.94 15.53
C LYS A 265 -6.32 -13.80 14.61
N LEU A 266 -5.77 -13.23 13.56
CA LEU A 266 -4.90 -13.92 12.58
C LEU A 266 -3.43 -13.86 12.96
N ALA A 267 -3.06 -12.97 13.87
CA ALA A 267 -1.68 -12.72 14.23
C ALA A 267 -1.08 -13.83 15.09
N ASP A 268 0.19 -14.15 14.85
CA ASP A 268 0.98 -15.01 15.74
C ASP A 268 1.43 -14.25 16.99
N TYR A 269 1.57 -12.91 16.87
CA TYR A 269 1.90 -12.02 17.96
C TYR A 269 1.20 -10.66 17.81
N VAL A 270 0.67 -10.14 18.92
CA VAL A 270 0.13 -8.78 18.99
C VAL A 270 1.11 -7.91 19.76
N THR A 271 1.74 -6.96 19.08
CA THR A 271 2.66 -6.01 19.70
C THR A 271 1.90 -4.83 20.34
N THR A 272 2.60 -3.84 20.84
CA THR A 272 2.02 -2.58 21.34
C THR A 272 1.57 -1.68 20.16
N ASP A 273 0.87 -0.59 20.46
CA ASP A 273 0.42 0.31 19.41
C ASP A 273 1.58 1.15 18.80
N ILE A 274 1.29 1.86 17.71
CA ILE A 274 2.28 2.58 16.91
C ILE A 274 3.12 3.56 17.74
N PHE A 275 2.53 4.31 18.69
CA PHE A 275 3.24 5.30 19.50
C PHE A 275 3.80 4.73 20.82
N HIS A 276 3.54 3.44 21.12
CA HIS A 276 4.06 2.73 22.27
C HIS A 276 5.08 1.65 21.85
N TYR A 277 6.02 2.03 20.96
CA TYR A 277 7.12 1.19 20.49
C TYR A 277 6.71 -0.06 19.72
N GLY A 278 5.53 -0.07 19.04
CA GLY A 278 4.96 -1.27 18.43
C GLY A 278 5.90 -2.01 17.48
N ILE A 279 6.52 -1.33 16.53
CA ILE A 279 7.50 -1.94 15.61
C ILE A 279 8.72 -2.48 16.38
N LYS A 280 9.28 -1.69 17.28
CA LYS A 280 10.45 -2.08 18.07
C LYS A 280 10.16 -3.34 18.88
N ASN A 281 9.08 -3.35 19.67
CA ASN A 281 8.72 -4.46 20.52
C ASN A 281 8.42 -5.74 19.71
N GLY A 282 7.77 -5.61 18.55
CA GLY A 282 7.53 -6.73 17.64
C GLY A 282 8.83 -7.33 17.11
N LEU A 283 9.78 -6.50 16.66
CA LEU A 283 11.07 -6.95 16.14
C LEU A 283 11.96 -7.55 17.24
N GLU A 284 11.95 -6.99 18.46
CA GLU A 284 12.65 -7.55 19.63
C GLU A 284 12.06 -8.90 20.05
N HIS A 285 10.72 -9.04 20.06
CA HIS A 285 10.04 -10.31 20.35
C HIS A 285 10.47 -11.42 19.38
N LEU A 286 10.65 -11.07 18.12
CA LEU A 286 11.10 -12.00 17.08
C LEU A 286 12.63 -12.24 17.08
N GLY A 287 13.38 -11.54 17.92
CA GLY A 287 14.85 -11.65 18.00
C GLY A 287 15.59 -11.11 16.77
N LEU A 288 14.99 -10.15 16.05
CA LEU A 288 15.55 -9.59 14.83
C LEU A 288 16.40 -8.32 15.07
N ILE A 289 16.19 -7.67 16.23
CA ILE A 289 16.93 -6.48 16.66
C ILE A 289 17.37 -6.53 18.10
#